data_c05451d2407ef164b416f5c4668e8bc0
#
_entry.id   c05451d2407ef164b416f5c4668e8bc0
#
_cell.length_a   1.000
_cell.length_b   1.000
_cell.length_c   1.000
_cell.angle_alpha   90.00
_cell.angle_beta   90.00
_cell.angle_gamma   90.00
#
_symmetry.space_group_name_H-M   'P 1'
#
loop_
_entity.id
_entity.type
_entity.pdbx_description
1 polymer ?
#
loop_
_entity_poly.entity_id
_entity_poly.type
_entity_poly.pdbx_seq_one_letter_code
_entity_poly.pdbx_strand_id
1 'polypeptide(L)'
;MALVQILTDEDITGYAFLGNSMSSIGYNAQIIIERFKPGLVGKDPLDRERIWQNLSKWSLGGTMLQIAAIDIALWDIAGKAANMPIHKLMGSYRAKVPAYASSAILGSTQAYVDEALSLKEKGWTAYKIHPPAEPKLDIEICKEVRQAVGDDYKLMFDACWGYNYNDAIYVGQAVQEMGFYWYEDPLPCDDIYGYVRLKKTLSIPIAATELPATGPKAYAPWIMNQATDYLRGDVAIKGGITSCLKTAHTAETFHMNYEVHHGGNSLNNAANLHLIMAIKNCEYFEVLLPDAAQKHGIVNDIEVDSNGMVHAPNNPGLGMQIDFDLINKNKVFEL
;
A
#
# COMPACT_ATOMS: atom_id res chain seq x y z
N MET A 1 -15.41 7.96 -1.03
CA MET A 1 -14.13 8.42 -1.60
C MET A 1 -14.29 9.83 -2.13
N ALA A 2 -13.28 10.69 -2.04
CA ALA A 2 -13.33 12.04 -2.61
C ALA A 2 -12.15 12.26 -3.56
N LEU A 3 -12.37 12.97 -4.65
CA LEU A 3 -11.31 13.50 -5.50
C LEU A 3 -10.85 14.83 -4.90
N VAL A 4 -9.57 14.92 -4.57
CA VAL A 4 -8.90 16.15 -4.16
C VAL A 4 -8.25 16.77 -5.38
N GLN A 5 -8.49 18.07 -5.58
CA GLN A 5 -7.90 18.87 -6.65
C GLN A 5 -7.13 20.06 -6.05
N ILE A 6 -5.89 20.24 -6.47
CA ILE A 6 -5.10 21.41 -6.14
C ILE A 6 -4.82 22.15 -7.44
N LEU A 7 -5.36 23.36 -7.55
CA LEU A 7 -5.21 24.24 -8.72
C LEU A 7 -4.06 25.20 -8.47
N THR A 8 -3.28 25.48 -9.53
CA THR A 8 -2.22 26.48 -9.53
C THR A 8 -2.55 27.64 -10.46
N ASP A 9 -1.83 28.73 -10.33
CA ASP A 9 -1.89 29.89 -11.22
C ASP A 9 -1.18 29.67 -12.57
N GLU A 10 -0.48 28.55 -12.73
CA GLU A 10 0.17 28.11 -13.98
C GLU A 10 -0.66 27.09 -14.77
N ASP A 11 -1.98 27.01 -14.53
CA ASP A 11 -2.92 26.09 -15.17
C ASP A 11 -2.59 24.59 -15.00
N ILE A 12 -1.77 24.27 -13.99
CA ILE A 12 -1.47 22.88 -13.62
C ILE A 12 -2.38 22.46 -12.47
N THR A 13 -3.10 21.36 -12.64
CA THR A 13 -3.94 20.79 -11.57
C THR A 13 -3.37 19.44 -11.10
N GLY A 14 -3.18 19.32 -9.79
CA GLY A 14 -2.81 18.07 -9.13
C GLY A 14 -4.02 17.34 -8.60
N TYR A 15 -3.98 16.02 -8.69
CA TYR A 15 -5.09 15.14 -8.31
C TYR A 15 -4.64 14.09 -7.29
N ALA A 16 -5.54 13.74 -6.38
CA ALA A 16 -5.41 12.58 -5.51
C ALA A 16 -6.78 12.07 -5.10
N PHE A 17 -6.88 10.79 -4.74
CA PHE A 17 -8.05 10.30 -4.03
C PHE A 17 -7.82 10.33 -2.52
N LEU A 18 -8.82 10.81 -1.78
CA LEU A 18 -8.90 10.73 -0.34
C LEU A 18 -9.76 9.54 0.06
N GLY A 19 -9.20 8.65 0.88
CA GLY A 19 -9.87 7.46 1.39
C GLY A 19 -9.89 6.29 0.40
N ASN A 20 -10.50 5.23 0.84
CA ASN A 20 -10.76 4.02 0.06
C ASN A 20 -12.27 3.74 0.00
N SER A 21 -12.67 2.66 -0.65
CA SER A 21 -14.08 2.25 -0.77
C SER A 21 -14.79 1.96 0.57
N MET A 22 -14.03 1.80 1.65
CA MET A 22 -14.52 1.40 2.99
C MET A 22 -14.72 2.57 3.95
N SER A 23 -14.30 3.80 3.63
CA SER A 23 -14.28 4.91 4.59
C SER A 23 -15.37 5.95 4.36
N SER A 24 -15.97 6.45 5.46
CA SER A 24 -16.85 7.62 5.43
C SER A 24 -16.06 8.91 5.19
N ILE A 25 -16.28 9.57 4.08
CA ILE A 25 -15.39 10.60 3.52
C ILE A 25 -15.81 12.04 3.82
N GLY A 26 -17.09 12.30 4.06
CA GLY A 26 -17.57 13.67 4.23
C GLY A 26 -16.77 14.45 5.28
N TYR A 27 -16.62 13.90 6.47
CA TYR A 27 -15.84 14.51 7.55
C TYR A 27 -14.36 14.67 7.19
N ASN A 28 -13.77 13.67 6.55
CA ASN A 28 -12.36 13.70 6.14
C ASN A 28 -12.08 14.77 5.07
N ALA A 29 -12.98 14.98 4.12
CA ALA A 29 -12.87 16.02 3.09
C ALA A 29 -13.00 17.43 3.71
N GLN A 30 -13.94 17.62 4.65
CA GLN A 30 -14.13 18.89 5.34
C GLN A 30 -12.87 19.35 6.09
N ILE A 31 -12.14 18.43 6.72
CA ILE A 31 -10.86 18.75 7.39
C ILE A 31 -9.85 19.37 6.41
N ILE A 32 -9.79 18.92 5.16
CA ILE A 32 -8.89 19.53 4.16
C ILE A 32 -9.25 20.99 3.96
N ILE A 33 -10.53 21.31 3.79
CA ILE A 33 -10.99 22.67 3.51
C ILE A 33 -10.81 23.59 4.72
N GLU A 34 -11.23 23.14 5.90
CA GLU A 34 -11.23 23.99 7.10
C GLU A 34 -9.83 24.14 7.72
N ARG A 35 -9.05 23.08 7.73
CA ARG A 35 -7.80 23.03 8.49
C ARG A 35 -6.56 23.21 7.65
N PHE A 36 -6.50 22.62 6.46
CA PHE A 36 -5.30 22.59 5.66
C PHE A 36 -5.28 23.59 4.51
N LYS A 37 -6.40 23.82 3.83
CA LYS A 37 -6.51 24.79 2.72
C LYS A 37 -5.97 26.17 3.05
N PRO A 38 -6.25 26.79 4.22
CA PRO A 38 -5.71 28.12 4.56
C PRO A 38 -4.18 28.18 4.60
N GLY A 39 -3.53 27.06 4.93
CA GLY A 39 -2.07 26.96 4.98
C GLY A 39 -1.41 26.63 3.63
N LEU A 40 -2.21 26.27 2.61
CA LEU A 40 -1.74 25.86 1.28
C LEU A 40 -1.89 26.99 0.25
N VAL A 41 -2.99 27.73 0.30
CA VAL A 41 -3.27 28.81 -0.66
C VAL A 41 -2.13 29.84 -0.67
N GLY A 42 -1.66 30.19 -1.88
CA GLY A 42 -0.55 31.13 -2.10
C GLY A 42 0.83 30.56 -1.76
N LYS A 43 0.97 29.25 -1.62
CA LYS A 43 2.28 28.58 -1.47
C LYS A 43 2.73 28.01 -2.79
N ASP A 44 4.04 27.99 -3.00
CA ASP A 44 4.64 27.26 -4.12
C ASP A 44 4.42 25.75 -3.94
N PRO A 45 3.69 25.07 -4.85
CA PRO A 45 3.43 23.65 -4.75
C PRO A 45 4.69 22.77 -4.88
N LEU A 46 5.80 23.33 -5.40
CA LEU A 46 7.07 22.63 -5.52
C LEU A 46 7.83 22.55 -4.18
N ASP A 47 7.48 23.38 -3.20
CA ASP A 47 8.02 23.32 -1.84
C ASP A 47 7.41 22.14 -1.02
N ARG A 48 7.24 20.98 -1.62
CA ARG A 48 6.57 19.81 -1.04
C ARG A 48 7.09 19.43 0.35
N GLU A 49 8.41 19.40 0.52
CA GLU A 49 9.04 19.08 1.81
C GLU A 49 8.60 20.05 2.91
N ARG A 50 8.68 21.35 2.63
CA ARG A 50 8.28 22.39 3.59
C ARG A 50 6.79 22.30 3.92
N ILE A 51 5.95 22.10 2.89
CA ILE A 51 4.51 21.96 3.06
C ILE A 51 4.23 20.71 3.92
N TRP A 52 4.79 19.56 3.57
CA TRP A 52 4.60 18.31 4.31
C TRP A 52 5.01 18.43 5.78
N GLN A 53 6.18 19.02 6.05
CA GLN A 53 6.66 19.25 7.43
C GLN A 53 5.70 20.14 8.24
N ASN A 54 5.12 21.16 7.61
CA ASN A 54 4.16 22.04 8.26
C ASN A 54 2.83 21.31 8.54
N LEU A 55 2.31 20.56 7.58
CA LEU A 55 1.08 19.79 7.74
C LEU A 55 1.24 18.69 8.79
N SER A 56 2.38 17.99 8.81
CA SER A 56 2.64 16.90 9.73
C SER A 56 2.70 17.32 11.21
N LYS A 57 2.96 18.59 11.52
CA LYS A 57 2.85 19.13 12.89
C LYS A 57 1.43 19.04 13.46
N TRP A 58 0.43 19.00 12.58
CA TRP A 58 -0.98 18.91 12.92
C TRP A 58 -1.56 17.50 12.81
N SER A 59 -0.71 16.50 12.60
CA SER A 59 -1.11 15.09 12.45
C SER A 59 -1.62 14.44 13.74
N LEU A 60 -1.49 15.14 14.88
CA LEU A 60 -2.10 14.75 16.14
C LEU A 60 -3.62 14.69 15.97
N GLY A 61 -4.18 13.48 16.02
CA GLY A 61 -5.61 13.26 15.88
C GLY A 61 -6.07 12.64 14.55
N GLY A 62 -5.18 11.93 13.83
CA GLY A 62 -5.61 11.05 12.73
C GLY A 62 -5.80 11.74 11.37
N THR A 63 -4.99 12.75 11.05
CA THR A 63 -5.10 13.52 9.80
C THR A 63 -4.13 13.06 8.70
N MET A 64 -3.50 11.89 8.83
CA MET A 64 -2.53 11.40 7.83
C MET A 64 -3.15 11.09 6.48
N LEU A 65 -4.40 10.67 6.43
CA LEU A 65 -5.14 10.47 5.17
C LEU A 65 -5.26 11.77 4.36
N GLN A 66 -5.57 12.88 5.03
CA GLN A 66 -5.70 14.20 4.40
C GLN A 66 -4.35 14.72 3.93
N ILE A 67 -3.32 14.57 4.75
CA ILE A 67 -1.94 14.93 4.41
C ILE A 67 -1.47 14.12 3.21
N ALA A 68 -1.80 12.82 3.17
CA ALA A 68 -1.47 11.95 2.07
C ALA A 68 -2.08 12.43 0.74
N ALA A 69 -3.39 12.73 0.74
CA ALA A 69 -4.06 13.21 -0.47
C ALA A 69 -3.48 14.55 -0.96
N ILE A 70 -3.15 15.47 -0.04
CA ILE A 70 -2.49 16.74 -0.39
C ILE A 70 -1.09 16.47 -0.96
N ASP A 71 -0.28 15.65 -0.31
CA ASP A 71 1.08 15.33 -0.74
C ASP A 71 1.12 14.66 -2.12
N ILE A 72 0.22 13.69 -2.36
CA ILE A 72 0.10 13.01 -3.66
C ILE A 72 -0.26 14.03 -4.76
N ALA A 73 -1.22 14.93 -4.51
CA ALA A 73 -1.62 15.94 -5.48
C ALA A 73 -0.46 16.95 -5.75
N LEU A 74 0.34 17.29 -4.75
CA LEU A 74 1.53 18.15 -4.93
C LEU A 74 2.63 17.44 -5.73
N TRP A 75 2.81 16.13 -5.54
CA TRP A 75 3.71 15.34 -6.39
C TRP A 75 3.21 15.24 -7.83
N ASP A 76 1.90 15.14 -8.04
CA ASP A 76 1.29 15.15 -9.37
C ASP A 76 1.56 16.47 -10.10
N ILE A 77 1.38 17.62 -9.41
CA ILE A 77 1.77 18.95 -9.93
C ILE A 77 3.24 18.97 -10.33
N ALA A 78 4.12 18.51 -9.44
CA ALA A 78 5.56 18.55 -9.71
C ALA A 78 5.95 17.70 -10.93
N GLY A 79 5.36 16.52 -11.08
CA GLY A 79 5.57 15.68 -12.25
C GLY A 79 5.08 16.33 -13.53
N LYS A 80 3.91 16.96 -13.51
CA LYS A 80 3.34 17.70 -14.65
C LYS A 80 4.18 18.93 -15.00
N ALA A 81 4.56 19.72 -14.00
CA ALA A 81 5.43 20.90 -14.20
C ALA A 81 6.80 20.53 -14.79
N ALA A 82 7.38 19.41 -14.36
CA ALA A 82 8.64 18.90 -14.90
C ALA A 82 8.47 18.12 -16.22
N ASN A 83 7.24 17.90 -16.69
CA ASN A 83 6.91 17.02 -17.82
C ASN A 83 7.53 15.62 -17.67
N MET A 84 7.45 15.04 -16.46
CA MET A 84 8.04 13.75 -16.11
C MET A 84 7.09 12.93 -15.21
N PRO A 85 7.07 11.60 -15.31
CA PRO A 85 6.39 10.76 -14.33
C PRO A 85 7.08 10.88 -12.96
N ILE A 86 6.30 10.79 -11.88
CA ILE A 86 6.77 11.02 -10.50
C ILE A 86 7.96 10.12 -10.13
N HIS A 87 7.94 8.84 -10.53
CA HIS A 87 9.06 7.94 -10.21
C HIS A 87 10.40 8.42 -10.78
N LYS A 88 10.40 9.14 -11.93
CA LYS A 88 11.62 9.74 -12.50
C LYS A 88 12.15 10.87 -11.66
N LEU A 89 11.25 11.70 -11.09
CA LEU A 89 11.65 12.77 -10.16
C LEU A 89 12.27 12.20 -8.88
N MET A 90 11.86 11.00 -8.44
CA MET A 90 12.38 10.32 -7.26
C MET A 90 13.68 9.53 -7.52
N GLY A 91 14.13 9.40 -8.79
CA GLY A 91 15.39 8.74 -9.13
C GLY A 91 15.26 7.43 -9.91
N SER A 92 14.07 6.82 -9.97
CA SER A 92 13.74 5.64 -10.81
C SER A 92 14.73 4.47 -10.70
N TYR A 93 14.43 3.50 -9.88
CA TYR A 93 15.25 2.29 -9.73
C TYR A 93 14.95 1.21 -10.80
N ARG A 94 13.66 1.07 -11.18
CA ARG A 94 13.19 0.02 -12.11
C ARG A 94 12.12 0.52 -13.06
N ALA A 95 11.86 -0.25 -14.15
CA ALA A 95 10.82 0.05 -15.13
C ALA A 95 9.61 -0.89 -15.03
N LYS A 96 9.74 -2.00 -14.29
CA LYS A 96 8.68 -2.96 -14.01
C LYS A 96 8.94 -3.71 -12.71
N VAL A 97 7.88 -4.26 -12.12
CA VAL A 97 7.93 -5.03 -10.87
C VAL A 97 6.98 -6.22 -10.97
N PRO A 98 7.31 -7.39 -10.40
CA PRO A 98 6.34 -8.49 -10.31
C PRO A 98 5.19 -8.11 -9.40
N ALA A 99 3.99 -8.62 -9.73
CA ALA A 99 2.82 -8.50 -8.89
C ALA A 99 2.58 -9.77 -8.08
N TYR A 100 1.97 -9.60 -6.90
CA TYR A 100 1.27 -10.70 -6.23
C TYR A 100 -0.22 -10.39 -6.13
N ALA A 101 -1.02 -11.44 -6.24
CA ALA A 101 -2.45 -11.35 -6.02
C ALA A 101 -2.74 -11.52 -4.52
N SER A 102 -3.50 -10.59 -3.96
CA SER A 102 -3.86 -10.54 -2.54
C SER A 102 -5.34 -10.92 -2.42
N SER A 103 -5.65 -12.13 -1.90
CA SER A 103 -7.02 -12.65 -1.83
C SER A 103 -7.92 -11.80 -0.92
N ALA A 104 -9.23 -11.89 -1.14
CA ALA A 104 -10.19 -11.60 -0.08
C ALA A 104 -10.27 -12.78 0.90
N ILE A 105 -11.01 -12.63 2.00
CA ILE A 105 -11.42 -13.78 2.82
C ILE A 105 -12.47 -14.55 2.01
N LEU A 106 -12.15 -15.80 1.65
CA LEU A 106 -13.00 -16.64 0.80
C LEU A 106 -13.84 -17.61 1.63
N GLY A 107 -14.94 -18.08 1.05
CA GLY A 107 -15.95 -18.86 1.78
C GLY A 107 -15.60 -20.33 2.02
N SER A 108 -14.49 -20.87 1.46
CA SER A 108 -14.07 -22.25 1.64
C SER A 108 -12.60 -22.44 1.26
N THR A 109 -11.95 -23.49 1.80
CA THR A 109 -10.60 -23.92 1.42
C THR A 109 -10.47 -24.15 -0.08
N GLN A 110 -11.46 -24.77 -0.72
CA GLN A 110 -11.45 -25.02 -2.15
C GLN A 110 -11.44 -23.72 -2.96
N ALA A 111 -12.12 -22.66 -2.51
CA ALA A 111 -12.13 -21.38 -3.22
C ALA A 111 -10.73 -20.73 -3.26
N TYR A 112 -9.93 -20.85 -2.19
CA TYR A 112 -8.53 -20.39 -2.21
C TYR A 112 -7.66 -21.21 -3.17
N VAL A 113 -7.87 -22.53 -3.21
CA VAL A 113 -7.16 -23.42 -4.15
C VAL A 113 -7.47 -23.05 -5.59
N ASP A 114 -8.76 -22.91 -5.92
CA ASP A 114 -9.20 -22.57 -7.28
C ASP A 114 -8.70 -21.21 -7.71
N GLU A 115 -8.75 -20.20 -6.83
CA GLU A 115 -8.23 -18.86 -7.11
C GLU A 115 -6.72 -18.88 -7.34
N ALA A 116 -5.96 -19.56 -6.48
CA ALA A 116 -4.50 -19.65 -6.61
C ALA A 116 -4.06 -20.37 -7.90
N LEU A 117 -4.73 -21.47 -8.28
CA LEU A 117 -4.47 -22.18 -9.53
C LEU A 117 -4.80 -21.33 -10.74
N SER A 118 -5.96 -20.67 -10.76
CA SER A 118 -6.36 -19.77 -11.86
C SER A 118 -5.37 -18.63 -12.07
N LEU A 119 -4.85 -18.06 -10.98
CA LEU A 119 -3.85 -16.98 -11.05
C LEU A 119 -2.50 -17.49 -11.56
N LYS A 120 -2.06 -18.65 -11.08
CA LYS A 120 -0.83 -19.30 -11.56
C LYS A 120 -0.88 -19.59 -13.07
N GLU A 121 -2.02 -20.10 -13.56
CA GLU A 121 -2.26 -20.34 -14.99
C GLU A 121 -2.22 -19.05 -15.83
N LYS A 122 -2.65 -17.92 -15.24
CA LYS A 122 -2.59 -16.59 -15.87
C LYS A 122 -1.21 -15.95 -15.83
N GLY A 123 -0.19 -16.62 -15.29
CA GLY A 123 1.18 -16.14 -15.24
C GLY A 123 1.53 -15.29 -14.02
N TRP A 124 0.66 -15.21 -13.00
CA TRP A 124 0.99 -14.53 -11.76
C TRP A 124 2.09 -15.29 -11.01
N THR A 125 3.00 -14.53 -10.39
CA THR A 125 4.22 -15.09 -9.79
C THR A 125 4.09 -15.39 -8.30
N ALA A 126 3.08 -14.83 -7.64
CA ALA A 126 2.86 -14.99 -6.20
C ALA A 126 1.40 -14.76 -5.80
N TYR A 127 1.01 -15.32 -4.66
CA TYR A 127 -0.34 -15.22 -4.11
C TYR A 127 -0.28 -15.04 -2.60
N LYS A 128 -1.00 -14.05 -2.06
CA LYS A 128 -1.15 -13.78 -0.62
C LYS A 128 -2.53 -14.23 -0.16
N ILE A 129 -2.55 -15.05 0.87
CA ILE A 129 -3.75 -15.58 1.50
C ILE A 129 -4.16 -14.67 2.66
N HIS A 130 -5.41 -14.16 2.63
CA HIS A 130 -6.08 -13.58 3.79
C HIS A 130 -7.06 -14.62 4.35
N PRO A 131 -6.72 -15.27 5.46
CA PRO A 131 -7.56 -16.31 6.04
C PRO A 131 -8.64 -15.73 6.97
N PRO A 132 -9.61 -16.57 7.44
CA PRO A 132 -10.64 -16.13 8.38
C PRO A 132 -10.16 -15.86 9.82
N ALA A 133 -8.88 -16.00 10.12
CA ALA A 133 -8.28 -15.90 11.46
C ALA A 133 -8.74 -17.01 12.43
N GLU A 134 -8.89 -18.22 11.90
CA GLU A 134 -9.16 -19.45 12.63
C GLU A 134 -7.94 -20.39 12.51
N PRO A 135 -7.01 -20.47 13.49
CA PRO A 135 -5.69 -21.07 13.34
C PRO A 135 -5.64 -22.44 12.66
N LYS A 136 -6.55 -23.35 13.00
CA LYS A 136 -6.60 -24.69 12.41
C LYS A 136 -7.07 -24.69 10.95
N LEU A 137 -8.11 -23.91 10.67
CA LEU A 137 -8.65 -23.76 9.31
C LEU A 137 -7.63 -23.03 8.42
N ASP A 138 -6.97 -22.01 8.97
CA ASP A 138 -5.96 -21.22 8.26
C ASP A 138 -4.78 -22.08 7.81
N ILE A 139 -4.31 -23.00 8.71
CA ILE A 139 -3.26 -23.98 8.37
C ILE A 139 -3.75 -24.95 7.30
N GLU A 140 -5.00 -25.42 7.39
CA GLU A 140 -5.61 -26.30 6.37
C GLU A 140 -5.66 -25.61 5.00
N ILE A 141 -6.14 -24.36 4.95
CA ILE A 141 -6.16 -23.55 3.72
C ILE A 141 -4.73 -23.45 3.13
N CYS A 142 -3.75 -23.07 3.94
CA CYS A 142 -2.36 -22.94 3.50
C CYS A 142 -1.81 -24.25 2.93
N LYS A 143 -2.09 -25.36 3.59
CA LYS A 143 -1.64 -26.70 3.18
C LYS A 143 -2.24 -27.11 1.84
N GLU A 144 -3.55 -26.98 1.67
CA GLU A 144 -4.24 -27.35 0.44
C GLU A 144 -3.81 -26.45 -0.74
N VAL A 145 -3.67 -25.14 -0.51
CA VAL A 145 -3.15 -24.22 -1.54
C VAL A 145 -1.70 -24.59 -1.91
N ARG A 146 -0.81 -24.85 -0.93
CA ARG A 146 0.59 -25.24 -1.19
C ARG A 146 0.66 -26.55 -1.98
N GLN A 147 -0.12 -27.54 -1.63
CA GLN A 147 -0.19 -28.81 -2.37
C GLN A 147 -0.65 -28.61 -3.82
N ALA A 148 -1.62 -27.74 -4.04
CA ALA A 148 -2.17 -27.46 -5.37
C ALA A 148 -1.19 -26.69 -6.28
N VAL A 149 -0.54 -25.63 -5.74
CA VAL A 149 0.34 -24.79 -6.56
C VAL A 149 1.78 -25.30 -6.65
N GLY A 150 2.18 -26.25 -5.79
CA GLY A 150 3.55 -26.80 -5.74
C GLY A 150 4.54 -25.90 -5.00
N ASP A 151 5.76 -26.42 -4.74
CA ASP A 151 6.74 -25.81 -3.83
C ASP A 151 7.38 -24.55 -4.38
N ASP A 152 7.50 -24.40 -5.69
CA ASP A 152 8.18 -23.27 -6.34
C ASP A 152 7.32 -21.99 -6.43
N TYR A 153 6.00 -22.10 -6.22
CA TYR A 153 5.10 -20.95 -6.28
C TYR A 153 5.16 -20.15 -4.99
N LYS A 154 5.38 -18.84 -5.10
CA LYS A 154 5.50 -17.99 -3.92
C LYS A 154 4.14 -17.77 -3.27
N LEU A 155 4.01 -18.20 -2.02
CA LEU A 155 2.85 -17.95 -1.18
C LEU A 155 3.24 -17.01 -0.05
N MET A 156 2.35 -16.08 0.26
CA MET A 156 2.42 -15.15 1.36
C MET A 156 1.19 -15.31 2.22
N PHE A 157 1.31 -15.00 3.50
CA PHE A 157 0.20 -15.15 4.44
C PHE A 157 0.01 -13.87 5.24
N ASP A 158 -1.21 -13.36 5.28
CA ASP A 158 -1.56 -12.15 6.00
C ASP A 158 -2.70 -12.45 6.98
N ALA A 159 -2.39 -12.38 8.26
CA ALA A 159 -3.34 -12.68 9.33
C ALA A 159 -4.20 -11.49 9.75
N CYS A 160 -4.00 -10.30 9.19
CA CYS A 160 -4.78 -9.09 9.50
C CYS A 160 -4.97 -8.85 11.01
N TRP A 161 -3.89 -9.00 11.79
CA TRP A 161 -3.87 -8.81 13.27
C TRP A 161 -4.76 -9.79 14.05
N GLY A 162 -5.16 -10.90 13.44
CA GLY A 162 -6.20 -11.77 13.98
C GLY A 162 -5.79 -12.69 15.13
N TYR A 163 -4.48 -12.84 15.44
CA TYR A 163 -4.02 -13.81 16.40
C TYR A 163 -3.54 -13.21 17.73
N ASN A 164 -3.70 -14.01 18.79
CA ASN A 164 -2.88 -13.85 19.99
C ASN A 164 -1.49 -14.45 19.77
N TYR A 165 -0.56 -14.24 20.72
CA TYR A 165 0.82 -14.68 20.57
C TYR A 165 1.00 -16.19 20.38
N ASN A 166 0.19 -17.03 21.07
CA ASN A 166 0.32 -18.48 20.96
C ASN A 166 -0.19 -19.00 19.61
N ASP A 167 -1.31 -18.44 19.13
CA ASP A 167 -1.87 -18.76 17.82
C ASP A 167 -0.94 -18.28 16.70
N ALA A 168 -0.34 -17.09 16.85
CA ALA A 168 0.64 -16.56 15.91
C ALA A 168 1.88 -17.48 15.76
N ILE A 169 2.39 -18.03 16.87
CA ILE A 169 3.48 -19.03 16.81
C ILE A 169 2.99 -20.33 16.14
N TYR A 170 1.82 -20.82 16.52
CA TYR A 170 1.29 -22.09 16.00
C TYR A 170 1.09 -22.04 14.48
N VAL A 171 0.44 -21.00 13.97
CA VAL A 171 0.27 -20.77 12.53
C VAL A 171 1.60 -20.46 11.86
N GLY A 172 2.41 -19.60 12.47
CA GLY A 172 3.70 -19.19 11.92
C GLY A 172 4.67 -20.36 11.72
N GLN A 173 4.71 -21.35 12.64
CA GLN A 173 5.48 -22.57 12.47
C GLN A 173 4.99 -23.38 11.27
N ALA A 174 3.67 -23.52 11.11
CA ALA A 174 3.09 -24.28 10.00
C ALA A 174 3.38 -23.62 8.64
N VAL A 175 3.19 -22.30 8.49
CA VAL A 175 3.45 -21.62 7.23
C VAL A 175 4.95 -21.55 6.91
N GLN A 176 5.81 -21.49 7.93
CA GLN A 176 7.26 -21.64 7.78
C GLN A 176 7.66 -23.00 7.22
N GLU A 177 7.13 -24.10 7.79
CA GLU A 177 7.39 -25.47 7.31
C GLU A 177 6.91 -25.68 5.88
N MET A 178 5.83 -25.01 5.47
CA MET A 178 5.30 -25.01 4.11
C MET A 178 6.07 -24.08 3.15
N GLY A 179 7.13 -23.40 3.58
CA GLY A 179 7.97 -22.54 2.73
C GLY A 179 7.24 -21.29 2.23
N PHE A 180 6.41 -20.66 3.04
CA PHE A 180 5.81 -19.37 2.70
C PHE A 180 6.89 -18.29 2.66
N TYR A 181 6.67 -17.28 1.82
CA TYR A 181 7.64 -16.22 1.53
C TYR A 181 7.73 -15.19 2.66
N TRP A 182 6.59 -14.79 3.23
CA TRP A 182 6.49 -14.01 4.47
C TRP A 182 5.21 -14.33 5.25
N TYR A 183 5.23 -13.93 6.51
CA TYR A 183 4.11 -13.95 7.45
C TYR A 183 3.77 -12.53 7.87
N GLU A 184 2.63 -12.01 7.43
CA GLU A 184 2.24 -10.60 7.56
C GLU A 184 1.23 -10.42 8.70
N ASP A 185 1.44 -9.36 9.47
CA ASP A 185 0.58 -8.80 10.51
C ASP A 185 -0.14 -9.85 11.40
N PRO A 186 0.59 -10.83 11.98
CA PRO A 186 -0.03 -11.87 12.80
C PRO A 186 -0.58 -11.39 14.15
N LEU A 187 0.03 -10.35 14.75
CA LEU A 187 -0.32 -9.84 16.06
C LEU A 187 -0.97 -8.45 15.95
N PRO A 188 -1.67 -7.98 17.02
CA PRO A 188 -2.15 -6.61 17.08
C PRO A 188 -1.09 -5.60 16.64
N CYS A 189 -1.49 -4.60 15.87
CA CYS A 189 -0.58 -3.69 15.17
C CYS A 189 0.23 -2.74 16.10
N ASP A 190 -0.07 -2.71 17.38
CA ASP A 190 0.63 -1.97 18.43
C ASP A 190 1.47 -2.85 19.37
N ASP A 191 1.44 -4.18 19.19
CA ASP A 191 2.20 -5.12 20.04
C ASP A 191 3.65 -5.33 19.55
N ILE A 192 4.44 -4.27 19.53
CA ILE A 192 5.84 -4.35 19.09
C ILE A 192 6.66 -5.38 19.87
N TYR A 193 6.36 -5.59 21.16
CA TYR A 193 7.07 -6.56 21.98
C TYR A 193 6.73 -8.01 21.62
N GLY A 194 5.47 -8.26 21.24
CA GLY A 194 5.03 -9.54 20.70
C GLY A 194 5.76 -9.86 19.40
N TYR A 195 5.89 -8.89 18.49
CA TYR A 195 6.64 -9.03 17.24
C TYR A 195 8.12 -9.32 17.48
N VAL A 196 8.79 -8.62 18.41
CA VAL A 196 10.19 -8.91 18.80
C VAL A 196 10.37 -10.35 19.29
N ARG A 197 9.40 -10.87 20.07
CA ARG A 197 9.43 -12.25 20.56
C ARG A 197 9.14 -13.24 19.41
N LEU A 198 8.19 -12.93 18.55
CA LEU A 198 7.83 -13.76 17.41
C LEU A 198 9.02 -13.96 16.47
N LYS A 199 9.72 -12.89 16.13
CA LYS A 199 10.96 -12.93 15.33
C LYS A 199 12.08 -13.77 15.92
N LYS A 200 12.17 -13.90 17.24
CA LYS A 200 13.16 -14.77 17.91
C LYS A 200 12.77 -16.25 17.84
N THR A 201 11.50 -16.54 17.58
CA THR A 201 10.96 -17.90 17.60
C THR A 201 10.81 -18.47 16.20
N LEU A 202 10.44 -17.64 15.23
CA LEU A 202 10.23 -18.03 13.84
C LEU A 202 11.40 -17.60 12.96
N SER A 203 11.69 -18.36 11.92
CA SER A 203 12.69 -18.05 10.89
C SER A 203 12.08 -17.55 9.58
N ILE A 204 10.76 -17.69 9.39
CA ILE A 204 10.06 -17.07 8.29
C ILE A 204 10.13 -15.53 8.43
N PRO A 205 10.38 -14.78 7.33
CA PRO A 205 10.33 -13.33 7.38
C PRO A 205 8.97 -12.81 7.87
N ILE A 206 8.99 -11.88 8.82
CA ILE A 206 7.80 -11.22 9.35
C ILE A 206 7.64 -9.88 8.63
N ALA A 207 6.49 -9.68 8.01
CA ALA A 207 6.05 -8.38 7.47
C ALA A 207 5.07 -7.72 8.44
N ALA A 208 5.22 -6.43 8.70
CA ALA A 208 4.32 -5.71 9.60
C ALA A 208 4.37 -4.19 9.36
N THR A 209 3.55 -3.47 10.14
CA THR A 209 3.46 -2.00 10.13
C THR A 209 2.52 -1.41 9.08
N GLU A 210 1.62 -2.20 8.48
CA GLU A 210 0.55 -1.63 7.68
C GLU A 210 -0.25 -0.60 8.49
N LEU A 211 -0.64 -0.95 9.71
CA LEU A 211 -1.18 -0.06 10.75
C LEU A 211 -0.35 -0.23 12.03
N PRO A 212 -0.39 0.66 13.02
CA PRO A 212 -0.85 2.05 13.02
C PRO A 212 0.24 3.06 12.66
N ALA A 213 1.48 2.61 12.41
CA ALA A 213 2.63 3.50 12.22
C ALA A 213 2.32 4.64 11.24
N THR A 214 2.24 5.87 11.73
CA THR A 214 1.88 7.05 10.94
C THR A 214 3.06 8.00 10.79
N GLY A 215 3.53 8.14 9.54
CA GLY A 215 4.69 8.94 9.21
C GLY A 215 6.04 8.28 9.59
N PRO A 216 7.16 8.81 9.09
CA PRO A 216 8.46 8.12 9.15
C PRO A 216 8.96 7.84 10.58
N LYS A 217 8.65 8.73 11.52
CA LYS A 217 9.13 8.60 12.91
C LYS A 217 8.53 7.41 13.65
N ALA A 218 7.35 6.97 13.26
CA ALA A 218 6.66 5.86 13.93
C ALA A 218 7.27 4.50 13.61
N TYR A 219 8.07 4.41 12.54
CA TYR A 219 8.78 3.18 12.20
C TYR A 219 10.10 2.97 12.99
N ALA A 220 10.65 4.04 13.56
CA ALA A 220 11.93 3.96 14.29
C ALA A 220 11.93 2.90 15.40
N PRO A 221 10.91 2.77 16.27
CA PRO A 221 10.88 1.71 17.28
C PRO A 221 10.88 0.29 16.68
N TRP A 222 10.23 0.08 15.55
CA TRP A 222 10.19 -1.22 14.85
C TRP A 222 11.55 -1.61 14.30
N ILE A 223 12.25 -0.66 13.71
CA ILE A 223 13.61 -0.84 13.18
C ILE A 223 14.59 -1.08 14.31
N MET A 224 14.61 -0.21 15.32
CA MET A 224 15.57 -0.26 16.43
C MET A 224 15.45 -1.53 17.29
N ASN A 225 14.23 -2.03 17.47
CA ASN A 225 13.99 -3.27 18.21
C ASN A 225 14.04 -4.52 17.32
N GLN A 226 14.30 -4.37 16.01
CA GLN A 226 14.26 -5.48 15.04
C GLN A 226 12.98 -6.30 15.14
N ALA A 227 11.84 -5.59 15.25
CA ALA A 227 10.55 -6.22 15.50
C ALA A 227 9.96 -6.91 14.28
N THR A 228 10.45 -6.57 13.08
CA THR A 228 9.98 -7.13 11.80
C THR A 228 11.15 -7.23 10.82
N ASP A 229 11.00 -8.01 9.75
CA ASP A 229 11.97 -8.11 8.63
C ASP A 229 11.60 -7.15 7.51
N TYR A 230 10.31 -7.08 7.20
CA TYR A 230 9.76 -6.20 6.16
C TYR A 230 8.81 -5.18 6.80
N LEU A 231 9.06 -3.91 6.53
CA LEU A 231 8.13 -2.85 6.89
C LEU A 231 7.07 -2.71 5.80
N ARG A 232 5.83 -2.46 6.22
CA ARG A 232 4.70 -2.19 5.31
C ARG A 232 4.31 -0.71 5.36
N GLY A 233 3.79 -0.20 4.26
CA GLY A 233 3.21 1.14 4.24
C GLY A 233 2.54 1.45 2.91
N ASP A 234 1.60 2.38 2.93
CA ASP A 234 0.79 2.81 1.79
C ASP A 234 0.78 4.34 1.74
N VAL A 235 1.07 4.92 0.59
CA VAL A 235 1.11 6.38 0.43
C VAL A 235 -0.22 7.03 0.81
N ALA A 236 -1.35 6.34 0.62
CA ALA A 236 -2.67 6.86 0.93
C ALA A 236 -2.94 7.02 2.44
N ILE A 237 -2.31 6.21 3.29
CA ILE A 237 -2.58 6.19 4.74
C ILE A 237 -1.40 6.63 5.60
N LYS A 238 -0.19 6.65 5.05
CA LYS A 238 1.05 6.98 5.79
C LYS A 238 1.54 8.42 5.58
N GLY A 239 0.70 9.31 5.07
CA GLY A 239 1.04 10.72 4.89
C GLY A 239 1.69 11.06 3.54
N GLY A 240 1.44 10.27 2.50
CA GLY A 240 1.82 10.54 1.14
C GLY A 240 3.16 9.94 0.68
N ILE A 241 3.51 10.25 -0.55
CA ILE A 241 4.75 9.81 -1.20
C ILE A 241 5.97 10.31 -0.43
N THR A 242 5.98 11.58 0.01
CA THR A 242 7.08 12.19 0.78
C THR A 242 7.38 11.40 2.05
N SER A 243 6.34 10.98 2.78
CA SER A 243 6.46 10.20 4.01
C SER A 243 7.02 8.80 3.74
N CYS A 244 6.41 8.09 2.79
CA CYS A 244 6.77 6.71 2.48
C CYS A 244 8.19 6.61 1.87
N LEU A 245 8.58 7.57 1.04
CA LEU A 245 9.94 7.65 0.49
C LEU A 245 11.01 7.79 1.60
N LYS A 246 10.75 8.64 2.60
CA LYS A 246 11.63 8.76 3.79
C LYS A 246 11.74 7.46 4.57
N THR A 247 10.60 6.78 4.75
CA THR A 247 10.57 5.49 5.45
C THR A 247 11.32 4.43 4.67
N ALA A 248 11.12 4.33 3.37
CA ALA A 248 11.80 3.38 2.50
C ALA A 248 13.33 3.55 2.51
N HIS A 249 13.82 4.80 2.41
CA HIS A 249 15.26 5.08 2.49
C HIS A 249 15.82 4.80 3.89
N THR A 250 15.04 5.05 4.95
CA THR A 250 15.44 4.67 6.31
C THR A 250 15.55 3.16 6.43
N ALA A 251 14.55 2.41 5.96
CA ALA A 251 14.57 0.95 5.96
C ALA A 251 15.78 0.40 5.17
N GLU A 252 16.05 0.94 3.98
CA GLU A 252 17.20 0.58 3.15
C GLU A 252 18.53 0.75 3.90
N THR A 253 18.68 1.82 4.67
CA THR A 253 19.88 2.10 5.49
C THR A 253 20.10 1.00 6.54
N PHE A 254 19.05 0.35 7.00
CA PHE A 254 19.09 -0.78 7.94
C PHE A 254 18.99 -2.15 7.24
N HIS A 255 19.15 -2.20 5.92
CA HIS A 255 19.04 -3.42 5.10
C HIS A 255 17.68 -4.12 5.21
N MET A 256 16.62 -3.36 5.43
CA MET A 256 15.25 -3.85 5.53
C MET A 256 14.46 -3.52 4.27
N ASN A 257 13.56 -4.41 3.89
CA ASN A 257 12.58 -4.12 2.86
C ASN A 257 11.48 -3.17 3.38
N TYR A 258 10.93 -2.42 2.46
CA TYR A 258 9.73 -1.62 2.63
C TYR A 258 8.74 -2.03 1.55
N GLU A 259 7.96 -3.08 1.86
CA GLU A 259 6.97 -3.63 0.93
C GLU A 259 5.70 -2.78 0.96
N VAL A 260 5.39 -2.19 -0.19
CA VAL A 260 4.30 -1.23 -0.29
C VAL A 260 2.95 -1.95 -0.28
N HIS A 261 2.09 -1.55 0.66
CA HIS A 261 0.71 -2.02 0.78
C HIS A 261 -0.20 -1.28 -0.21
N HIS A 262 -1.22 -1.96 -0.70
CA HIS A 262 -2.28 -1.37 -1.51
C HIS A 262 -3.65 -1.62 -0.90
N GLY A 263 -4.28 -0.57 -0.43
CA GLY A 263 -5.62 -0.63 0.19
C GLY A 263 -6.78 -0.39 -0.77
N GLY A 264 -6.54 -0.50 -2.08
CA GLY A 264 -7.56 -0.50 -3.10
C GLY A 264 -8.18 0.87 -3.43
N ASN A 265 -7.55 1.62 -4.28
CA ASN A 265 -8.18 2.48 -5.29
C ASN A 265 -7.13 2.88 -6.35
N SER A 266 -7.58 3.00 -7.55
CA SER A 266 -6.78 3.16 -8.76
C SER A 266 -5.73 4.28 -8.70
N LEU A 267 -6.12 5.48 -8.31
CA LEU A 267 -5.20 6.62 -8.29
C LEU A 267 -4.18 6.55 -7.15
N ASN A 268 -4.58 6.00 -5.99
CA ASN A 268 -3.65 5.76 -4.88
C ASN A 268 -2.69 4.62 -5.21
N ASN A 269 -3.16 3.58 -5.89
CA ASN A 269 -2.30 2.50 -6.38
C ASN A 269 -1.28 3.00 -7.42
N ALA A 270 -1.65 3.98 -8.26
CA ALA A 270 -0.70 4.63 -9.16
C ALA A 270 0.38 5.40 -8.38
N ALA A 271 0.01 6.10 -7.31
CA ALA A 271 0.97 6.78 -6.44
C ALA A 271 1.91 5.80 -5.72
N ASN A 272 1.39 4.67 -5.22
CA ASN A 272 2.17 3.56 -4.67
C ASN A 272 3.12 2.96 -5.72
N LEU A 273 2.65 2.76 -6.95
CA LEU A 273 3.46 2.24 -8.05
C LEU A 273 4.65 3.16 -8.36
N HIS A 274 4.45 4.48 -8.37
CA HIS A 274 5.57 5.42 -8.53
C HIS A 274 6.61 5.26 -7.43
N LEU A 275 6.19 5.09 -6.18
CA LEU A 275 7.11 4.82 -5.07
C LEU A 275 7.89 3.52 -5.29
N ILE A 276 7.22 2.42 -5.60
CA ILE A 276 7.83 1.11 -5.87
C ILE A 276 8.86 1.19 -7.02
N MET A 277 8.55 1.94 -8.07
CA MET A 277 9.47 2.12 -9.21
C MET A 277 10.71 2.93 -8.84
N ALA A 278 10.66 3.75 -7.81
CA ALA A 278 11.76 4.61 -7.37
C ALA A 278 12.69 3.97 -6.34
N ILE A 279 12.19 3.08 -5.49
CA ILE A 279 12.95 2.47 -4.39
C ILE A 279 13.51 1.09 -4.76
N LYS A 280 14.65 0.74 -4.17
CA LYS A 280 15.31 -0.56 -4.36
C LYS A 280 14.65 -1.67 -3.53
N ASN A 281 14.28 -1.35 -2.31
CA ASN A 281 13.90 -2.27 -1.24
C ASN A 281 12.39 -2.55 -1.16
N CYS A 282 11.73 -2.70 -2.32
CA CYS A 282 10.39 -3.26 -2.48
C CYS A 282 10.42 -4.27 -3.62
N GLU A 283 9.88 -5.47 -3.41
CA GLU A 283 10.02 -6.56 -4.37
C GLU A 283 8.77 -6.76 -5.23
N TYR A 284 7.60 -6.39 -4.73
CA TYR A 284 6.33 -6.67 -5.37
C TYR A 284 5.41 -5.46 -5.45
N PHE A 285 4.50 -5.53 -6.42
CA PHE A 285 3.28 -4.73 -6.46
C PHE A 285 2.11 -5.58 -5.98
N GLU A 286 1.36 -5.13 -4.99
CA GLU A 286 0.18 -5.80 -4.48
C GLU A 286 -1.04 -5.53 -5.36
N VAL A 287 -1.82 -6.56 -5.67
CA VAL A 287 -3.13 -6.42 -6.33
C VAL A 287 -4.19 -7.07 -5.46
N LEU A 288 -4.98 -6.24 -4.80
CA LEU A 288 -6.09 -6.70 -3.96
C LEU A 288 -7.23 -7.26 -4.84
N LEU A 289 -7.68 -8.46 -4.50
CA LEU A 289 -8.76 -9.13 -5.24
C LEU A 289 -10.15 -8.89 -4.60
N PRO A 290 -11.24 -8.92 -5.37
CA PRO A 290 -11.26 -9.01 -6.83
C PRO A 290 -10.79 -7.68 -7.46
N ASP A 291 -9.81 -7.74 -8.36
CA ASP A 291 -9.15 -6.58 -8.96
C ASP A 291 -10.14 -5.57 -9.57
N ALA A 292 -11.14 -6.05 -10.28
CA ALA A 292 -12.16 -5.19 -10.89
C ALA A 292 -12.97 -4.35 -9.86
N ALA A 293 -13.11 -4.82 -8.62
CA ALA A 293 -13.79 -4.08 -7.56
C ALA A 293 -12.95 -2.93 -6.99
N GLN A 294 -11.64 -2.97 -7.22
CA GLN A 294 -10.69 -1.96 -6.77
C GLN A 294 -10.44 -0.87 -7.82
N LYS A 295 -10.81 -1.12 -9.07
CA LYS A 295 -10.56 -0.23 -10.21
C LYS A 295 -11.73 0.73 -10.42
N HIS A 296 -11.54 2.02 -10.17
CA HIS A 296 -12.55 3.05 -10.43
C HIS A 296 -11.94 4.45 -10.44
N GLY A 297 -12.61 5.36 -11.16
CA GLY A 297 -12.29 6.78 -11.19
C GLY A 297 -11.14 7.18 -12.11
N ILE A 298 -10.55 6.23 -12.85
CA ILE A 298 -9.57 6.49 -13.92
C ILE A 298 -9.96 5.69 -15.19
N VAL A 299 -9.58 6.20 -16.36
CA VAL A 299 -10.02 5.64 -17.65
C VAL A 299 -9.29 4.33 -17.96
N ASN A 300 -7.97 4.31 -17.80
CA ASN A 300 -7.14 3.14 -18.00
C ASN A 300 -6.36 2.87 -16.72
N ASP A 301 -6.68 1.77 -16.06
CA ASP A 301 -6.09 1.40 -14.79
C ASP A 301 -4.80 0.58 -14.95
N ILE A 302 -4.13 0.34 -13.83
CA ILE A 302 -2.93 -0.50 -13.75
C ILE A 302 -3.33 -1.94 -14.10
N GLU A 303 -2.56 -2.55 -15.01
CA GLU A 303 -2.78 -3.92 -15.44
C GLU A 303 -1.54 -4.77 -15.16
N VAL A 304 -1.78 -6.03 -14.83
CA VAL A 304 -0.74 -7.06 -14.72
C VAL A 304 -0.61 -7.76 -16.06
N ASP A 305 0.58 -7.80 -16.63
CA ASP A 305 0.81 -8.47 -17.92
C ASP A 305 0.82 -10.01 -17.81
N SER A 306 0.87 -10.69 -18.94
CA SER A 306 0.88 -12.17 -19.02
C SER A 306 2.09 -12.85 -18.34
N ASN A 307 3.09 -12.08 -17.91
CA ASN A 307 4.25 -12.55 -17.16
C ASN A 307 4.17 -12.18 -15.68
N GLY A 308 3.02 -11.71 -15.20
CA GLY A 308 2.81 -11.30 -13.82
C GLY A 308 3.51 -9.98 -13.45
N MET A 309 3.80 -9.10 -14.44
CA MET A 309 4.53 -7.86 -14.20
C MET A 309 3.62 -6.64 -14.31
N VAL A 310 3.90 -5.61 -13.50
CA VAL A 310 3.34 -4.27 -13.60
C VAL A 310 4.41 -3.32 -14.10
N HIS A 311 4.04 -2.44 -15.05
CA HIS A 311 4.96 -1.52 -15.70
C HIS A 311 4.86 -0.10 -15.13
N ALA A 312 6.00 0.61 -15.14
CA ALA A 312 6.08 1.99 -14.68
C ALA A 312 5.18 2.92 -15.52
N PRO A 313 4.44 3.85 -14.90
CA PRO A 313 3.73 4.89 -15.64
C PRO A 313 4.70 5.78 -16.43
N ASN A 314 4.34 6.14 -17.66
CA ASN A 314 5.21 6.92 -18.54
C ASN A 314 4.77 8.38 -18.73
N ASN A 315 3.52 8.72 -18.45
CA ASN A 315 3.01 10.08 -18.58
C ASN A 315 3.40 10.98 -17.41
N PRO A 316 3.46 12.31 -17.59
CA PRO A 316 3.78 13.25 -16.51
C PRO A 316 2.84 13.16 -15.30
N GLY A 317 3.37 13.46 -14.14
CA GLY A 317 2.65 13.37 -12.86
C GLY A 317 2.38 11.92 -12.46
N LEU A 318 1.18 11.64 -11.97
CA LEU A 318 0.69 10.29 -11.70
C LEU A 318 0.51 9.46 -12.97
N GLY A 319 0.45 10.11 -14.13
CA GLY A 319 0.37 9.44 -15.42
C GLY A 319 -0.99 8.83 -15.75
N MET A 320 -2.01 9.06 -14.92
CA MET A 320 -3.35 8.51 -15.03
C MET A 320 -4.36 9.54 -15.52
N GLN A 321 -5.29 9.11 -16.34
CA GLN A 321 -6.40 9.93 -16.81
C GLN A 321 -7.62 9.74 -15.90
N ILE A 322 -8.06 10.83 -15.24
CA ILE A 322 -9.25 10.84 -14.39
C ILE A 322 -10.50 10.64 -15.24
N ASP A 323 -11.40 9.76 -14.83
CA ASP A 323 -12.72 9.58 -15.41
C ASP A 323 -13.72 10.57 -14.78
N PHE A 324 -13.69 11.80 -15.30
CA PHE A 324 -14.59 12.86 -14.82
C PHE A 324 -16.06 12.59 -15.10
N ASP A 325 -16.41 11.82 -16.14
CA ASP A 325 -17.79 11.45 -16.42
C ASP A 325 -18.33 10.54 -15.31
N LEU A 326 -17.56 9.52 -14.92
CA LEU A 326 -17.92 8.64 -13.82
C LEU A 326 -17.98 9.42 -12.49
N ILE A 327 -17.00 10.28 -12.21
CA ILE A 327 -16.94 11.06 -10.97
C ILE A 327 -18.14 12.01 -10.89
N ASN A 328 -18.45 12.77 -11.95
CA ASN A 328 -19.58 13.70 -11.97
C ASN A 328 -20.92 12.98 -11.85
N LYS A 329 -21.06 11.81 -12.47
CA LYS A 329 -22.26 10.98 -12.35
C LYS A 329 -22.53 10.54 -10.91
N ASN A 330 -21.47 10.26 -10.13
CA ASN A 330 -21.56 9.76 -8.77
C ASN A 330 -21.31 10.85 -7.71
N LYS A 331 -21.14 12.11 -8.13
CA LYS A 331 -20.86 13.23 -7.20
C LYS A 331 -22.05 13.48 -6.27
N VAL A 332 -21.80 13.40 -4.96
CA VAL A 332 -22.80 13.64 -3.92
C VAL A 332 -22.75 15.09 -3.44
N PHE A 333 -21.55 15.64 -3.31
CA PHE A 333 -21.32 17.04 -2.95
C PHE A 333 -19.95 17.52 -3.45
N GLU A 334 -19.74 18.83 -3.38
CA GLU A 334 -18.45 19.51 -3.64
C GLU A 334 -18.19 20.53 -2.54
N LEU A 335 -16.91 20.71 -2.11
CA LEU A 335 -16.48 21.58 -1.02
C LEU A 335 -15.49 22.64 -1.51
#